data_dde480c2aa634e6885b2be696e2f1f6e
#
_entry.id   dde480c2aa634e6885b2be696e2f1f6e
#
_cell.length_a   1.000
_cell.length_b   1.000
_cell.length_c   1.000
_cell.angle_alpha   90.00
_cell.angle_beta   90.00
_cell.angle_gamma   90.00
#
_symmetry.space_group_name_H-M   'P 1'
#
loop_
_entity.id
_entity.type
_entity.pdbx_description
1 polymer ?
#
loop_
_entity_poly.entity_id
_entity_poly.type
_entity_poly.pdbx_seq_one_letter_code
_entity_poly.pdbx_strand_id
1 'polypeptide(L)'
;MEEKKEKEESLTKQLYHFAGSYKYLSILSTILAAISAFVALVPFYYIWKVMQEVLRVRFDFSKAAGISTYGWRAVGFAILGMIIYMAGLMCSHIAAFHVQAQMRTAMMNHIMTLPLGYIESEGTGKIRKIVTDSSAATETYLAHTLPDKAVSKATPIGLIILMAVFDWRLGIMCLIPAAIGFVFMSSMSGKDLAESMKQYQNSLEVMSAEAVEYIRG
;
A
#
# COMPACT_ATOMS: atom_id res chain seq x y z
N MET A 1 -18.33 -9.87 -0.13
CA MET A 1 -17.39 -8.85 -0.67
C MET A 1 -17.88 -7.43 -0.36
N GLU A 2 -19.17 -7.14 -0.45
CA GLU A 2 -19.79 -5.84 -0.10
C GLU A 2 -19.65 -5.50 1.38
N GLU A 3 -19.97 -6.42 2.28
CA GLU A 3 -19.87 -6.21 3.74
C GLU A 3 -18.45 -5.86 4.21
N LYS A 4 -17.41 -6.43 3.57
CA LYS A 4 -16.01 -6.10 3.87
C LYS A 4 -15.64 -4.69 3.39
N LYS A 5 -16.21 -4.25 2.28
CA LYS A 5 -16.02 -2.93 1.70
C LYS A 5 -16.70 -1.84 2.53
N GLU A 6 -17.92 -2.09 2.96
CA GLU A 6 -18.69 -1.21 3.84
C GLU A 6 -18.03 -1.04 5.22
N LYS A 7 -17.47 -2.11 5.77
CA LYS A 7 -16.71 -2.08 7.03
C LYS A 7 -15.38 -1.31 6.89
N GLU A 8 -14.67 -1.43 5.77
CA GLU A 8 -13.45 -0.65 5.50
C GLU A 8 -13.75 0.83 5.30
N GLU A 9 -14.83 1.19 4.61
CA GLU A 9 -15.27 2.59 4.45
C GLU A 9 -15.66 3.21 5.79
N SER A 10 -16.37 2.47 6.64
CA SER A 10 -16.73 2.88 7.99
C SER A 10 -15.47 3.13 8.85
N LEU A 11 -14.50 2.23 8.82
CA LEU A 11 -13.22 2.38 9.53
C LEU A 11 -12.43 3.59 9.07
N THR A 12 -12.29 3.78 7.78
CA THR A 12 -11.57 4.93 7.20
C THR A 12 -12.23 6.25 7.61
N LYS A 13 -13.56 6.29 7.63
CA LYS A 13 -14.32 7.47 8.07
C LYS A 13 -14.11 7.78 9.56
N GLN A 14 -14.06 6.77 10.41
CA GLN A 14 -13.75 6.92 11.83
C GLN A 14 -12.30 7.42 12.03
N LEU A 15 -11.34 6.88 11.29
CA LEU A 15 -9.94 7.31 11.35
C LEU A 15 -9.77 8.77 10.94
N TYR A 16 -10.51 9.22 9.92
CA TYR A 16 -10.50 10.62 9.49
C TYR A 16 -11.10 11.59 10.52
N HIS A 17 -11.92 11.11 11.44
CA HIS A 17 -12.38 11.92 12.56
C HIS A 17 -11.21 12.28 13.49
N PHE A 18 -10.31 11.33 13.77
CA PHE A 18 -9.08 11.59 14.54
C PHE A 18 -8.03 12.39 13.75
N ALA A 19 -8.08 12.34 12.43
CA ALA A 19 -7.14 13.04 11.57
C ALA A 19 -7.34 14.58 11.58
N GLY A 20 -8.55 15.07 11.87
CA GLY A 20 -8.85 16.50 11.79
C GLY A 20 -8.48 17.09 10.43
N SER A 21 -7.65 18.14 10.41
CA SER A 21 -7.15 18.78 9.17
C SER A 21 -6.16 17.90 8.39
N TYR A 22 -5.50 16.94 9.03
CA TYR A 22 -4.52 16.07 8.39
C TYR A 22 -5.13 15.00 7.46
N LYS A 23 -6.47 14.85 7.48
CA LYS A 23 -7.19 14.02 6.49
C LYS A 23 -6.88 14.43 5.05
N TYR A 24 -6.67 15.72 4.80
CA TYR A 24 -6.34 16.23 3.46
C TYR A 24 -4.95 15.76 3.01
N LEU A 25 -3.98 15.65 3.92
CA LEU A 25 -2.67 15.07 3.62
C LEU A 25 -2.78 13.59 3.24
N SER A 26 -3.60 12.83 3.95
CA SER A 26 -3.85 11.42 3.63
C SER A 26 -4.53 11.24 2.26
N ILE A 27 -5.47 12.10 1.91
CA ILE A 27 -6.09 12.10 0.58
C ILE A 27 -5.06 12.50 -0.49
N LEU A 28 -4.29 13.56 -0.25
CA LEU A 28 -3.25 14.02 -1.16
C LEU A 28 -2.20 12.92 -1.41
N SER A 29 -1.77 12.19 -0.37
CA SER A 29 -0.84 11.08 -0.50
C SER A 29 -1.38 9.99 -1.43
N THR A 30 -2.66 9.64 -1.29
CA THR A 30 -3.34 8.63 -2.12
C THR A 30 -3.40 9.07 -3.59
N ILE A 31 -3.67 10.34 -3.85
CA ILE A 31 -3.69 10.93 -5.20
C ILE A 31 -2.27 10.93 -5.79
N LEU A 32 -1.27 11.40 -5.04
CA LEU A 32 0.12 11.41 -5.48
C LEU A 32 0.64 10.00 -5.77
N ALA A 33 0.28 9.01 -4.95
CA ALA A 33 0.62 7.62 -5.17
C ALA A 33 0.01 7.08 -6.47
N ALA A 34 -1.26 7.38 -6.76
CA ALA A 34 -1.89 7.02 -8.02
C ALA A 34 -1.23 7.70 -9.24
N ILE A 35 -0.94 8.99 -9.14
CA ILE A 35 -0.24 9.74 -10.20
C ILE A 35 1.15 9.16 -10.44
N SER A 36 1.91 8.86 -9.38
CA SER A 36 3.25 8.29 -9.49
C SER A 36 3.23 6.95 -10.22
N ALA A 37 2.20 6.12 -10.01
CA ALA A 37 2.04 4.85 -10.70
C ALA A 37 1.89 5.03 -12.24
N PHE A 38 1.15 6.03 -12.68
CA PHE A 38 1.05 6.36 -14.12
C PHE A 38 2.37 6.92 -14.66
N VAL A 39 3.00 7.85 -13.93
CA VAL A 39 4.28 8.45 -14.33
C VAL A 39 5.39 7.40 -14.42
N ALA A 40 5.41 6.42 -13.51
CA ALA A 40 6.35 5.30 -13.51
C ALA A 40 6.21 4.36 -14.73
N LEU A 41 5.10 4.40 -15.45
CA LEU A 41 4.89 3.64 -16.69
C LEU A 41 5.43 4.38 -17.94
N VAL A 42 5.60 5.70 -17.89
CA VAL A 42 6.08 6.50 -19.04
C VAL A 42 7.47 6.06 -19.53
N PRO A 43 8.45 5.69 -18.68
CA PRO A 43 9.73 5.14 -19.14
C PRO A 43 9.59 3.97 -20.10
N PHE A 44 8.62 3.06 -19.91
CA PHE A 44 8.40 1.91 -20.79
C PHE A 44 7.98 2.34 -22.20
N TYR A 45 7.21 3.43 -22.33
CA TYR A 45 6.90 4.01 -23.64
C TYR A 45 8.16 4.51 -24.35
N TYR A 46 9.09 5.18 -23.63
CA TYR A 46 10.33 5.63 -24.24
C TYR A 46 11.29 4.48 -24.56
N ILE A 47 11.34 3.45 -23.72
CA ILE A 47 12.11 2.22 -24.01
C ILE A 47 11.57 1.57 -25.30
N TRP A 48 10.25 1.48 -25.46
CA TRP A 48 9.64 1.00 -26.70
C TRP A 48 10.05 1.85 -27.93
N LYS A 49 10.11 3.18 -27.79
CA LYS A 49 10.60 4.08 -28.84
C LYS A 49 12.06 3.82 -29.18
N VAL A 50 12.91 3.57 -28.18
CA VAL A 50 14.30 3.17 -28.41
C VAL A 50 14.36 1.85 -29.18
N MET A 51 13.59 0.86 -28.78
CA MET A 51 13.54 -0.44 -29.48
C MET A 51 13.09 -0.30 -30.94
N GLN A 52 12.05 0.50 -31.20
CA GLN A 52 11.63 0.79 -32.56
C GLN A 52 12.73 1.40 -33.42
N GLU A 53 13.48 2.36 -32.84
CA GLU A 53 14.57 3.02 -33.56
C GLU A 53 15.73 2.06 -33.84
N VAL A 54 16.11 1.24 -32.88
CA VAL A 54 17.15 0.20 -33.05
C VAL A 54 16.79 -0.78 -34.17
N LEU A 55 15.54 -1.25 -34.19
CA LEU A 55 15.05 -2.17 -35.22
C LEU A 55 14.99 -1.49 -36.61
N ARG A 56 14.63 -0.21 -36.68
CA ARG A 56 14.57 0.57 -37.89
C ARG A 56 15.92 0.70 -38.58
N VAL A 57 16.97 0.94 -37.78
CA VAL A 57 18.34 1.12 -38.33
C VAL A 57 19.10 -0.21 -38.47
N ARG A 58 18.44 -1.36 -38.30
CA ARG A 58 19.04 -2.70 -38.41
C ARG A 58 20.37 -2.84 -37.64
N PHE A 59 20.41 -2.30 -36.40
CA PHE A 59 21.57 -2.26 -35.50
C PHE A 59 22.77 -1.39 -36.00
N ASP A 60 22.57 -0.58 -37.01
CA ASP A 60 23.58 0.44 -37.42
C ASP A 60 23.37 1.71 -36.57
N PHE A 61 23.97 1.71 -35.37
CA PHE A 61 23.80 2.78 -34.37
C PHE A 61 24.33 4.15 -34.85
N SER A 62 25.15 4.19 -35.91
CA SER A 62 25.63 5.46 -36.47
C SER A 62 24.51 6.27 -37.14
N LYS A 63 23.42 5.58 -37.55
CA LYS A 63 22.23 6.16 -38.19
C LYS A 63 21.08 6.36 -37.23
N ALA A 64 21.22 5.96 -35.97
CA ALA A 64 20.17 6.02 -34.98
C ALA A 64 20.06 7.43 -34.40
N ALA A 65 19.12 8.22 -34.90
CA ALA A 65 18.81 9.53 -34.39
C ALA A 65 17.78 9.42 -33.25
N GLY A 66 18.10 10.00 -32.09
CA GLY A 66 17.12 10.13 -31.00
C GLY A 66 17.18 9.08 -29.89
N ILE A 67 17.97 8.01 -30.01
CA ILE A 67 18.11 6.98 -28.93
C ILE A 67 18.52 7.63 -27.61
N SER A 68 19.54 8.51 -27.66
CA SER A 68 20.01 9.22 -26.46
C SER A 68 18.90 10.10 -25.86
N THR A 69 18.15 10.81 -26.70
CA THR A 69 17.05 11.67 -26.25
C THR A 69 15.93 10.85 -25.59
N TYR A 70 15.54 9.73 -26.19
CA TYR A 70 14.53 8.84 -25.59
C TYR A 70 15.01 8.19 -24.30
N GLY A 71 16.30 7.79 -24.25
CA GLY A 71 16.93 7.25 -23.06
C GLY A 71 16.91 8.26 -21.90
N TRP A 72 17.33 9.50 -22.13
CA TRP A 72 17.30 10.54 -21.10
C TRP A 72 15.90 10.91 -20.66
N ARG A 73 14.92 10.91 -21.57
CA ARG A 73 13.51 11.10 -21.21
C ARG A 73 12.99 9.96 -20.33
N ALA A 74 13.33 8.71 -20.65
CA ALA A 74 12.95 7.57 -19.82
C ALA A 74 13.52 7.70 -18.40
N VAL A 75 14.80 8.05 -18.26
CA VAL A 75 15.44 8.29 -16.95
C VAL A 75 14.76 9.47 -16.22
N GLY A 76 14.50 10.58 -16.92
CA GLY A 76 13.85 11.75 -16.33
C GLY A 76 12.46 11.43 -15.77
N PHE A 77 11.63 10.69 -16.51
CA PHE A 77 10.32 10.28 -16.03
C PHE A 77 10.39 9.22 -14.91
N ALA A 78 11.39 8.34 -14.91
CA ALA A 78 11.62 7.41 -13.80
C ALA A 78 11.94 8.16 -12.50
N ILE A 79 12.85 9.13 -12.56
CA ILE A 79 13.20 9.99 -11.42
C ILE A 79 11.99 10.82 -10.97
N LEU A 80 11.25 11.41 -11.90
CA LEU A 80 10.04 12.19 -11.60
C LEU A 80 8.99 11.33 -10.88
N GLY A 81 8.73 10.11 -11.36
CA GLY A 81 7.80 9.18 -10.72
C GLY A 81 8.22 8.84 -9.30
N MET A 82 9.53 8.61 -9.09
CA MET A 82 10.08 8.36 -7.76
C MET A 82 9.91 9.57 -6.83
N ILE A 83 10.18 10.78 -7.29
CA ILE A 83 10.01 12.01 -6.49
C ILE A 83 8.54 12.19 -6.09
N ILE A 84 7.61 12.00 -7.03
CA ILE A 84 6.16 12.12 -6.74
C ILE A 84 5.73 11.07 -5.71
N TYR A 85 6.21 9.82 -5.84
CA TYR A 85 5.92 8.75 -4.89
C TYR A 85 6.45 9.07 -3.49
N MET A 86 7.70 9.52 -3.40
CA MET A 86 8.32 9.91 -2.12
C MET A 86 7.56 11.08 -1.46
N ALA A 87 7.14 12.08 -2.23
CA ALA A 87 6.32 13.18 -1.73
C ALA A 87 4.96 12.67 -1.20
N GLY A 88 4.34 11.71 -1.89
CA GLY A 88 3.13 11.05 -1.44
C GLY A 88 3.32 10.30 -0.13
N LEU A 89 4.41 9.52 0.01
CA LEU A 89 4.76 8.81 1.23
C LEU A 89 5.02 9.78 2.40
N MET A 90 5.72 10.87 2.18
CA MET A 90 5.93 11.88 3.24
C MET A 90 4.60 12.44 3.75
N CYS A 91 3.68 12.75 2.84
CA CYS A 91 2.33 13.20 3.22
C CYS A 91 1.56 12.14 4.03
N SER A 92 1.64 10.86 3.63
CA SER A 92 0.96 9.77 4.35
C SER A 92 1.52 9.56 5.74
N HIS A 93 2.85 9.55 5.90
CA HIS A 93 3.49 9.38 7.20
C HIS A 93 3.19 10.52 8.16
N ILE A 94 3.23 11.77 7.71
CA ILE A 94 2.86 12.93 8.54
C ILE A 94 1.43 12.79 9.03
N ALA A 95 0.49 12.45 8.16
CA ALA A 95 -0.90 12.23 8.53
C ALA A 95 -1.06 11.06 9.51
N ALA A 96 -0.41 9.94 9.23
CA ALA A 96 -0.48 8.72 10.03
C ALA A 96 0.05 8.93 11.45
N PHE A 97 1.21 9.56 11.62
CA PHE A 97 1.77 9.86 12.93
C PHE A 97 0.89 10.80 13.75
N HIS A 98 0.26 11.78 13.08
CA HIS A 98 -0.67 12.66 13.77
C HIS A 98 -1.90 11.91 14.28
N VAL A 99 -2.50 11.07 13.44
CA VAL A 99 -3.66 10.24 13.83
C VAL A 99 -3.27 9.27 14.96
N GLN A 100 -2.11 8.63 14.86
CA GLN A 100 -1.60 7.74 15.90
C GLN A 100 -1.46 8.44 17.25
N ALA A 101 -0.90 9.65 17.25
CA ALA A 101 -0.75 10.45 18.47
C ALA A 101 -2.12 10.83 19.07
N GLN A 102 -3.06 11.28 18.25
CA GLN A 102 -4.42 11.63 18.68
C GLN A 102 -5.17 10.42 19.24
N MET A 103 -5.07 9.25 18.59
CA MET A 103 -5.66 8.02 19.08
C MET A 103 -5.08 7.61 20.43
N ARG A 104 -3.75 7.65 20.60
CA ARG A 104 -3.11 7.35 21.90
C ARG A 104 -3.61 8.27 23.00
N THR A 105 -3.67 9.57 22.72
CA THR A 105 -4.20 10.56 23.66
C THR A 105 -5.65 10.28 24.04
N ALA A 106 -6.50 9.99 23.04
CA ALA A 106 -7.91 9.68 23.30
C ALA A 106 -8.08 8.40 24.12
N MET A 107 -7.32 7.34 23.82
CA MET A 107 -7.34 6.09 24.59
C MET A 107 -6.86 6.31 26.01
N MET A 108 -5.76 7.06 26.22
CA MET A 108 -5.26 7.36 27.56
C MET A 108 -6.25 8.19 28.37
N ASN A 109 -6.86 9.20 27.77
CA ASN A 109 -7.90 9.99 28.43
C ASN A 109 -9.08 9.13 28.83
N HIS A 110 -9.51 8.19 27.98
CA HIS A 110 -10.58 7.27 28.31
C HIS A 110 -10.20 6.33 29.47
N ILE A 111 -8.98 5.78 29.46
CA ILE A 111 -8.50 4.91 30.54
C ILE A 111 -8.53 5.63 31.89
N MET A 112 -8.18 6.92 31.94
CA MET A 112 -8.23 7.72 33.18
C MET A 112 -9.65 7.91 33.74
N THR A 113 -10.68 7.68 32.96
CA THR A 113 -12.09 7.74 33.42
C THR A 113 -12.61 6.39 33.91
N LEU A 114 -11.86 5.30 33.73
CA LEU A 114 -12.29 3.96 34.13
C LEU A 114 -12.04 3.73 35.64
N PRO A 115 -12.89 2.95 36.32
CA PRO A 115 -12.67 2.55 37.70
C PRO A 115 -11.36 1.76 37.86
N LEU A 116 -10.62 1.99 38.97
CA LEU A 116 -9.36 1.31 39.23
C LEU A 116 -9.50 -0.22 39.24
N GLY A 117 -10.59 -0.75 39.79
CA GLY A 117 -10.86 -2.19 39.82
C GLY A 117 -10.99 -2.81 38.40
N TYR A 118 -11.45 -2.05 37.39
CA TYR A 118 -11.45 -2.51 36.02
C TYR A 118 -10.01 -2.61 35.45
N ILE A 119 -9.16 -1.62 35.76
CA ILE A 119 -7.77 -1.62 35.33
C ILE A 119 -7.00 -2.78 35.96
N GLU A 120 -7.26 -3.06 37.24
CA GLU A 120 -6.65 -4.20 37.96
C GLU A 120 -7.13 -5.55 37.38
N SER A 121 -8.44 -5.70 37.09
CA SER A 121 -8.99 -6.95 36.55
C SER A 121 -8.50 -7.27 35.13
N GLU A 122 -8.32 -6.26 34.28
CA GLU A 122 -7.85 -6.44 32.90
C GLU A 122 -6.31 -6.56 32.81
N GLY A 123 -5.60 -6.04 33.81
CA GLY A 123 -4.16 -6.00 33.88
C GLY A 123 -3.52 -4.89 33.02
N THR A 124 -2.56 -4.20 33.60
CA THR A 124 -1.89 -3.06 32.95
C THR A 124 -1.14 -3.44 31.67
N GLY A 125 -0.64 -4.68 31.57
CA GLY A 125 0.03 -5.20 30.37
C GLY A 125 -0.90 -5.30 29.17
N LYS A 126 -2.13 -5.80 29.37
CA LYS A 126 -3.17 -5.90 28.31
C LYS A 126 -3.59 -4.51 27.82
N ILE A 127 -3.85 -3.60 28.75
CA ILE A 127 -4.23 -2.21 28.42
C ILE A 127 -3.10 -1.53 27.63
N ARG A 128 -1.85 -1.65 28.06
CA ARG A 128 -0.69 -1.13 27.35
C ARG A 128 -0.59 -1.69 25.94
N LYS A 129 -0.75 -3.01 25.77
CA LYS A 129 -0.73 -3.68 24.47
C LYS A 129 -1.82 -3.10 23.55
N ILE A 130 -3.06 -2.98 24.03
CA ILE A 130 -4.16 -2.42 23.24
C ILE A 130 -3.82 -1.00 22.76
N VAL A 131 -3.37 -0.11 23.64
CA VAL A 131 -3.01 1.27 23.28
C VAL A 131 -1.88 1.31 22.26
N THR A 132 -0.84 0.49 22.45
CA THR A 132 0.34 0.49 21.59
C THR A 132 0.06 -0.15 20.24
N ASP A 133 -0.49 -1.37 20.23
CA ASP A 133 -0.64 -2.17 19.02
C ASP A 133 -1.75 -1.63 18.12
N SER A 134 -2.89 -1.20 18.70
CA SER A 134 -3.98 -0.62 17.90
C SER A 134 -3.57 0.69 17.24
N SER A 135 -2.80 1.53 17.97
CA SER A 135 -2.32 2.79 17.38
C SER A 135 -1.26 2.57 16.32
N ALA A 136 -0.38 1.58 16.49
CA ALA A 136 0.62 1.21 15.48
C ALA A 136 -0.03 0.60 14.22
N ALA A 137 -1.03 -0.27 14.39
CA ALA A 137 -1.79 -0.82 13.27
C ALA A 137 -2.50 0.28 12.46
N THR A 138 -3.01 1.31 13.13
CA THR A 138 -3.64 2.46 12.47
C THR A 138 -2.63 3.28 11.68
N GLU A 139 -1.46 3.54 12.25
CA GLU A 139 -0.37 4.22 11.57
C GLU A 139 0.04 3.46 10.30
N THR A 140 0.30 2.16 10.41
CA THR A 140 0.65 1.30 9.27
C THR A 140 -0.44 1.33 8.17
N TYR A 141 -1.72 1.31 8.57
CA TYR A 141 -2.82 1.38 7.62
C TYR A 141 -2.83 2.70 6.83
N LEU A 142 -2.70 3.84 7.52
CA LEU A 142 -2.73 5.16 6.89
C LEU A 142 -1.45 5.47 6.11
N ALA A 143 -0.28 5.07 6.63
CA ALA A 143 1.01 5.36 6.02
C ALA A 143 1.28 4.54 4.76
N HIS A 144 0.89 3.26 4.76
CA HIS A 144 1.24 2.31 3.71
C HIS A 144 0.02 1.75 2.98
N THR A 145 -0.97 1.19 3.70
CA THR A 145 -2.06 0.44 3.07
C THR A 145 -2.94 1.31 2.17
N LEU A 146 -3.21 2.56 2.53
CA LEU A 146 -4.02 3.46 1.69
C LEU A 146 -3.31 3.88 0.41
N PRO A 147 -2.05 4.38 0.42
CA PRO A 147 -1.30 4.67 -0.80
C PRO A 147 -1.10 3.42 -1.67
N ASP A 148 -0.76 2.27 -1.08
CA ASP A 148 -0.55 1.02 -1.80
C ASP A 148 -1.82 0.52 -2.50
N LYS A 149 -2.99 0.66 -1.88
CA LYS A 149 -4.28 0.38 -2.52
C LYS A 149 -4.54 1.27 -3.74
N ALA A 150 -4.09 2.53 -3.72
CA ALA A 150 -4.21 3.42 -4.88
C ALA A 150 -3.28 2.99 -6.01
N VAL A 151 -2.01 2.69 -5.70
CA VAL A 151 -1.02 2.18 -6.68
C VAL A 151 -1.48 0.85 -7.27
N SER A 152 -1.95 -0.09 -6.44
CA SER A 152 -2.40 -1.42 -6.90
C SER A 152 -3.61 -1.38 -7.82
N LYS A 153 -4.41 -0.31 -7.79
CA LYS A 153 -5.51 -0.07 -8.74
C LYS A 153 -5.04 0.70 -9.96
N ALA A 154 -4.20 1.73 -9.77
CA ALA A 154 -3.72 2.60 -10.85
C ALA A 154 -2.79 1.85 -11.80
N THR A 155 -1.89 1.00 -11.30
CA THR A 155 -0.89 0.29 -12.10
C THR A 155 -1.52 -0.65 -13.15
N PRO A 156 -2.48 -1.54 -12.84
CA PRO A 156 -3.13 -2.37 -13.87
C PRO A 156 -3.86 -1.55 -14.93
N ILE A 157 -4.55 -0.47 -14.52
CA ILE A 157 -5.22 0.43 -15.46
C ILE A 157 -4.21 1.07 -16.40
N GLY A 158 -3.11 1.60 -15.87
CA GLY A 158 -2.04 2.19 -16.64
C GLY A 158 -1.37 1.19 -17.59
N LEU A 159 -1.16 -0.06 -17.15
CA LEU A 159 -0.62 -1.13 -17.99
C LEU A 159 -1.56 -1.49 -19.14
N ILE A 160 -2.87 -1.58 -18.91
CA ILE A 160 -3.85 -1.84 -19.98
C ILE A 160 -3.81 -0.71 -21.02
N ILE A 161 -3.75 0.55 -20.58
CA ILE A 161 -3.62 1.70 -21.47
C ILE A 161 -2.32 1.61 -22.26
N LEU A 162 -1.19 1.31 -21.61
CA LEU A 162 0.10 1.18 -22.26
C LEU A 162 0.13 0.06 -23.30
N MET A 163 -0.45 -1.10 -22.99
CA MET A 163 -0.60 -2.22 -23.91
C MET A 163 -1.44 -1.84 -25.13
N ALA A 164 -2.54 -1.11 -24.93
CA ALA A 164 -3.38 -0.63 -26.04
C ALA A 164 -2.63 0.36 -26.95
N VAL A 165 -1.73 1.17 -26.39
CA VAL A 165 -0.88 2.11 -27.15
C VAL A 165 0.21 1.38 -27.95
N PHE A 166 0.79 0.30 -27.41
CA PHE A 166 1.85 -0.44 -28.09
C PHE A 166 1.30 -1.33 -29.21
N ASP A 167 0.45 -2.26 -28.87
CA ASP A 167 -0.27 -3.14 -29.79
C ASP A 167 -1.44 -3.79 -29.05
N TRP A 168 -2.67 -3.43 -29.44
CA TRP A 168 -3.87 -3.94 -28.79
C TRP A 168 -4.03 -5.47 -28.91
N ARG A 169 -3.49 -6.08 -29.98
CA ARG A 169 -3.55 -7.54 -30.22
C ARG A 169 -2.67 -8.29 -29.21
N LEU A 170 -1.45 -7.84 -29.04
CA LEU A 170 -0.54 -8.38 -28.04
C LEU A 170 -1.07 -8.11 -26.61
N GLY A 171 -1.68 -6.93 -26.42
CA GLY A 171 -2.32 -6.57 -25.15
C GLY A 171 -3.40 -7.58 -24.74
N ILE A 172 -4.30 -7.97 -25.63
CA ILE A 172 -5.33 -8.98 -25.37
C ILE A 172 -4.69 -10.34 -25.03
N MET A 173 -3.66 -10.76 -25.78
CA MET A 173 -2.97 -12.02 -25.51
C MET A 173 -2.30 -12.03 -24.13
N CYS A 174 -1.75 -10.92 -23.67
CA CYS A 174 -1.16 -10.78 -22.33
C CYS A 174 -2.21 -10.75 -21.22
N LEU A 175 -3.44 -10.30 -21.48
CA LEU A 175 -4.51 -10.30 -20.47
C LEU A 175 -4.99 -11.71 -20.13
N ILE A 176 -4.87 -12.68 -21.02
CA ILE A 176 -5.30 -14.07 -20.76
C ILE A 176 -4.53 -14.69 -19.59
N PRO A 177 -3.18 -14.77 -19.61
CA PRO A 177 -2.42 -15.33 -18.49
C PRO A 177 -2.58 -14.49 -17.22
N ALA A 178 -2.72 -13.17 -17.33
CA ALA A 178 -2.98 -12.31 -16.19
C ALA A 178 -4.33 -12.62 -15.52
N ALA A 179 -5.39 -12.83 -16.31
CA ALA A 179 -6.70 -13.23 -15.80
C ALA A 179 -6.66 -14.61 -15.13
N ILE A 180 -5.97 -15.57 -15.75
CA ILE A 180 -5.76 -16.91 -15.17
C ILE A 180 -5.03 -16.80 -13.81
N GLY A 181 -3.93 -16.05 -13.77
CA GLY A 181 -3.17 -15.80 -12.53
C GLY A 181 -4.02 -15.14 -11.44
N PHE A 182 -4.88 -14.18 -11.82
CA PHE A 182 -5.79 -13.53 -10.88
C PHE A 182 -6.83 -14.50 -10.30
N VAL A 183 -7.38 -15.40 -11.13
CA VAL A 183 -8.32 -16.46 -10.68
C VAL A 183 -7.64 -17.40 -9.69
N PHE A 184 -6.42 -17.88 -10.01
CA PHE A 184 -5.65 -18.73 -9.07
C PHE A 184 -5.34 -18.00 -7.76
N MET A 185 -4.87 -16.77 -7.82
CA MET A 185 -4.57 -15.97 -6.63
C MET A 185 -5.82 -15.72 -5.77
N SER A 186 -6.95 -15.45 -6.41
CA SER A 186 -8.24 -15.27 -5.73
C SER A 186 -8.72 -16.55 -5.05
N SER A 187 -8.49 -17.71 -5.66
CA SER A 187 -8.79 -19.02 -5.09
C SER A 187 -7.93 -19.33 -3.84
N MET A 188 -6.65 -18.96 -3.88
CA MET A 188 -5.73 -19.12 -2.74
C MET A 188 -6.01 -18.16 -1.58
N SER A 189 -6.67 -17.02 -1.83
CA SER A 189 -6.98 -16.00 -0.82
C SER A 189 -8.28 -16.28 -0.05
N GLY A 190 -8.76 -17.51 -0.06
CA GLY A 190 -10.02 -17.95 0.52
C GLY A 190 -10.01 -18.10 2.05
N LYS A 191 -11.07 -18.76 2.55
CA LYS A 191 -11.30 -19.00 3.99
C LYS A 191 -10.15 -19.80 4.63
N ASP A 192 -9.54 -20.72 3.88
CA ASP A 192 -8.47 -21.59 4.37
C ASP A 192 -7.19 -20.80 4.72
N LEU A 193 -6.85 -19.77 3.93
CA LEU A 193 -5.72 -18.89 4.25
C LEU A 193 -6.00 -18.05 5.50
N ALA A 194 -7.22 -17.53 5.64
CA ALA A 194 -7.61 -16.75 6.81
C ALA A 194 -7.59 -17.61 8.09
N GLU A 195 -8.00 -18.86 7.99
CA GLU A 195 -7.99 -19.82 9.10
C GLU A 195 -6.56 -20.23 9.46
N SER A 196 -5.72 -20.50 8.47
CA SER A 196 -4.29 -20.79 8.66
C SER A 196 -3.55 -19.61 9.31
N MET A 197 -3.84 -18.37 8.88
CA MET A 197 -3.26 -17.17 9.51
C MET A 197 -3.74 -16.99 10.95
N LYS A 198 -4.99 -17.30 11.25
CA LYS A 198 -5.51 -17.28 12.62
C LYS A 198 -4.85 -18.33 13.51
N GLN A 199 -4.66 -19.56 13.00
CA GLN A 199 -3.95 -20.61 13.71
C GLN A 199 -2.49 -20.23 13.96
N TYR A 200 -1.82 -19.64 12.96
CA TYR A 200 -0.45 -19.15 13.11
C TYR A 200 -0.33 -18.08 14.19
N GLN A 201 -1.25 -17.09 14.21
CA GLN A 201 -1.27 -16.05 15.25
C GLN A 201 -1.54 -16.61 16.65
N ASN A 202 -2.48 -17.53 16.78
CA ASN A 202 -2.74 -18.22 18.04
C ASN A 202 -1.50 -19.00 18.53
N SER A 203 -0.79 -19.69 17.63
CA SER A 203 0.45 -20.40 17.98
C SER A 203 1.56 -19.45 18.44
N LEU A 204 1.69 -18.27 17.84
CA LEU A 204 2.61 -17.24 18.29
C LEU A 204 2.23 -16.70 19.67
N GLU A 205 0.94 -16.55 19.96
CA GLU A 205 0.45 -16.10 21.28
C GLU A 205 0.77 -17.10 22.37
N VAL A 206 0.51 -18.39 22.11
CA VAL A 206 0.86 -19.50 23.04
C VAL A 206 2.36 -19.56 23.27
N MET A 207 3.15 -19.54 22.19
CA MET A 207 4.61 -19.55 22.29
C MET A 207 5.16 -18.36 23.10
N SER A 208 4.58 -17.17 22.89
CA SER A 208 4.97 -15.97 23.64
C SER A 208 4.61 -16.09 25.13
N ALA A 209 3.43 -16.65 25.45
CA ALA A 209 3.01 -16.84 26.83
C ALA A 209 3.92 -17.87 27.55
N GLU A 210 4.21 -18.99 26.94
CA GLU A 210 5.11 -20.03 27.48
C GLU A 210 6.55 -19.50 27.64
N ALA A 211 7.03 -18.71 26.67
CA ALA A 211 8.36 -18.10 26.78
C ALA A 211 8.47 -17.11 27.98
N VAL A 212 7.41 -16.34 28.23
CA VAL A 212 7.36 -15.44 29.39
C VAL A 212 7.28 -16.22 30.69
N GLU A 213 6.52 -17.31 30.74
CA GLU A 213 6.44 -18.19 31.91
C GLU A 213 7.78 -18.86 32.19
N TYR A 214 8.47 -19.36 31.18
CA TYR A 214 9.80 -19.92 31.29
C TYR A 214 10.85 -18.96 31.82
N ILE A 215 10.79 -17.68 31.44
CA ILE A 215 11.72 -16.63 31.93
C ILE A 215 11.41 -16.23 33.35
N ARG A 216 10.15 -16.34 33.78
CA ARG A 216 9.73 -15.98 35.14
C ARG A 216 10.00 -17.09 36.17
N GLY A 217 10.26 -18.31 35.74
CA GLY A 217 10.50 -19.49 36.62
C GLY A 217 9.22 -19.97 37.21
#